data_bf2e0473351386fd4f045fd4b2a2d3d6
#
_entry.id   bf2e0473351386fd4f045fd4b2a2d3d6
#
_cell.length_a   1.000
_cell.length_b   1.000
_cell.length_c   1.000
_cell.angle_alpha   90.00
_cell.angle_beta   90.00
_cell.angle_gamma   90.00
#
_symmetry.space_group_name_H-M   'P 1'
#
loop_
_entity.id
_entity.type
_entity.pdbx_description
1 polymer ?
#
loop_
_entity_poly.entity_id
_entity_poly.type
_entity_poly.pdbx_seq_one_letter_code
_entity_poly.pdbx_strand_id
1 'polypeptide(L)'
;MTYDARRFICSVVGLYVLMGTGWWGCSKAEPYLPPDPFYYFASYPVGKNPTTITTGDLNHDSFTDLITTNISSNTVSILLGNGDGTFKDQLQVHVCQEPRALAMNDFNEDGHADVALACSGGDEVALLLGRGNGKFEEGARYPVHRSPVSLAAEDVNGDHHIDLAVALRNDKVKVFLGNGKGELRHGAQYEHGDTPTSVALSDLNGDGKMDLVVTNGGPMSNAVSVWLGNGDGTFRDPKDYSTGRRPLGVSFGDFNNDHNSDLLVINGEKDSFTTFLGDGNATFGPGKDAGADAGPNFGLARDFNGDQLVDVAIVNLQSNDLSILFGKGDGSFHYPPRNYRTKSGPFALSSFRVTTAGGEEPGLAIADNGSGSVSIFLHRGLKSLARSNSKG
;
A
#
# COMPACT_ATOMS: atom_id res chain seq x y z
N MET A 1 -15.16 -30.04 -35.16
CA MET A 1 -14.13 -29.97 -36.23
C MET A 1 -13.84 -28.52 -36.45
N THR A 2 -12.71 -28.08 -36.06
CA THR A 2 -11.62 -27.33 -36.68
C THR A 2 -10.78 -26.72 -35.57
N TYR A 3 -9.58 -27.25 -35.48
CA TYR A 3 -8.45 -26.71 -34.67
C TYR A 3 -8.06 -25.34 -35.21
N ASP A 4 -7.81 -24.38 -34.34
CA ASP A 4 -7.11 -23.17 -34.71
C ASP A 4 -5.71 -23.17 -34.09
N ALA A 5 -4.74 -23.03 -34.98
CA ALA A 5 -3.33 -23.25 -34.72
C ALA A 5 -2.67 -21.95 -34.27
N ARG A 6 -1.93 -22.03 -33.18
CA ARG A 6 -1.03 -21.00 -32.67
C ARG A 6 -0.01 -20.58 -33.74
N ARG A 7 0.00 -19.31 -34.10
CA ARG A 7 0.99 -18.71 -34.99
C ARG A 7 2.33 -18.53 -34.28
N PHE A 8 3.26 -19.39 -34.60
CA PHE A 8 4.70 -19.09 -34.44
C PHE A 8 5.14 -18.22 -35.62
N ILE A 9 5.57 -16.99 -35.37
CA ILE A 9 6.24 -16.17 -36.37
C ILE A 9 7.75 -16.46 -36.28
N CYS A 10 8.25 -17.35 -37.13
CA CYS A 10 9.65 -17.46 -37.48
C CYS A 10 9.82 -16.77 -38.82
N SER A 11 10.43 -15.58 -38.89
CA SER A 11 10.81 -14.98 -40.16
C SER A 11 12.07 -15.65 -40.71
N VAL A 12 11.88 -16.39 -41.79
CA VAL A 12 13.00 -16.98 -42.58
C VAL A 12 13.36 -16.01 -43.70
N VAL A 13 14.57 -15.53 -43.70
CA VAL A 13 15.21 -14.92 -44.90
C VAL A 13 16.55 -15.59 -45.15
N GLY A 14 16.66 -16.14 -46.33
CA GLY A 14 17.91 -16.31 -47.07
C GLY A 14 18.63 -17.65 -46.97
N LEU A 15 18.45 -18.40 -47.99
CA LEU A 15 19.14 -19.60 -48.42
C LEU A 15 20.64 -19.35 -48.68
N TYR A 16 21.55 -20.12 -48.06
CA TYR A 16 22.75 -20.72 -48.71
C TYR A 16 23.24 -21.91 -47.89
N VAL A 17 23.44 -23.02 -48.63
CA VAL A 17 23.87 -24.32 -48.14
C VAL A 17 25.37 -24.31 -47.84
N LEU A 18 25.76 -24.73 -46.64
CA LEU A 18 27.04 -25.41 -46.37
C LEU A 18 26.83 -26.33 -45.16
N MET A 19 27.09 -27.63 -45.39
CA MET A 19 27.06 -28.66 -44.36
C MET A 19 28.15 -28.41 -43.31
N GLY A 20 27.68 -28.19 -42.07
CA GLY A 20 28.54 -28.19 -40.90
C GLY A 20 27.66 -28.55 -39.70
N THR A 21 28.05 -29.59 -38.98
CA THR A 21 27.39 -30.06 -37.74
C THR A 21 27.48 -28.98 -36.67
N GLY A 22 26.44 -28.17 -36.58
CA GLY A 22 26.32 -27.11 -35.56
C GLY A 22 25.01 -27.27 -34.78
N TRP A 23 25.12 -27.38 -33.48
CA TRP A 23 24.00 -27.35 -32.55
C TRP A 23 23.24 -26.02 -32.73
N TRP A 24 21.99 -26.11 -33.14
CA TRP A 24 21.08 -24.95 -33.13
C TRP A 24 20.67 -24.69 -31.69
N GLY A 25 21.40 -23.82 -31.00
CA GLY A 25 20.94 -23.24 -29.77
C GLY A 25 19.74 -22.34 -30.05
N CYS A 26 18.54 -22.75 -29.63
CA CYS A 26 17.41 -21.87 -29.54
C CYS A 26 17.80 -20.78 -28.53
N SER A 27 18.16 -19.58 -28.99
CA SER A 27 18.33 -18.46 -28.10
C SER A 27 16.98 -18.21 -27.47
N LYS A 28 16.83 -18.46 -26.14
CA LYS A 28 15.68 -18.00 -25.38
C LYS A 28 15.63 -16.49 -25.59
N ALA A 29 14.55 -16.01 -26.21
CA ALA A 29 14.30 -14.57 -26.22
C ALA A 29 14.39 -14.10 -24.78
N GLU A 30 15.22 -13.09 -24.53
CA GLU A 30 15.27 -12.46 -23.22
C GLU A 30 13.86 -11.98 -22.86
N PRO A 31 13.39 -12.20 -21.63
CA PRO A 31 12.07 -11.72 -21.23
C PRO A 31 12.00 -10.21 -21.44
N TYR A 32 10.97 -9.74 -22.14
CA TYR A 32 10.72 -8.32 -22.27
C TYR A 32 10.51 -7.73 -20.87
N LEU A 33 11.46 -6.93 -20.44
CA LEU A 33 11.34 -6.12 -19.25
C LEU A 33 11.00 -4.70 -19.69
N PRO A 34 9.86 -4.13 -19.22
CA PRO A 34 9.54 -2.74 -19.47
C PRO A 34 10.71 -1.83 -19.08
N PRO A 35 10.87 -0.65 -19.70
CA PRO A 35 11.90 0.29 -19.29
C PRO A 35 11.77 0.59 -17.80
N ASP A 36 12.90 0.80 -17.15
CA ASP A 36 13.01 1.08 -15.71
C ASP A 36 12.26 2.38 -15.35
N PRO A 37 11.08 2.31 -14.69
CA PRO A 37 10.23 3.49 -14.54
C PRO A 37 10.72 4.46 -13.47
N PHE A 38 11.47 4.00 -12.44
CA PHE A 38 11.83 4.81 -11.29
C PHE A 38 13.34 5.03 -11.15
N TYR A 39 13.69 6.01 -10.34
CA TYR A 39 15.04 6.22 -9.82
C TYR A 39 14.97 6.79 -8.42
N TYR A 40 15.95 6.43 -7.57
CA TYR A 40 16.14 7.06 -6.28
C TYR A 40 16.43 8.55 -6.48
N PHE A 41 15.65 9.41 -5.83
CA PHE A 41 15.75 10.85 -5.99
C PHE A 41 16.38 11.52 -4.76
N ALA A 42 15.81 11.31 -3.58
CA ALA A 42 16.22 11.96 -2.35
C ALA A 42 15.88 11.12 -1.11
N SER A 43 16.37 11.55 0.05
CA SER A 43 15.96 11.05 1.35
C SER A 43 15.85 12.21 2.34
N TYR A 44 14.78 12.17 3.13
CA TYR A 44 14.48 13.18 4.14
C TYR A 44 14.55 12.55 5.53
N PRO A 45 15.29 13.14 6.49
CA PRO A 45 15.31 12.64 7.85
C PRO A 45 13.93 12.81 8.49
N VAL A 46 13.51 11.83 9.30
CA VAL A 46 12.29 11.85 10.10
C VAL A 46 12.59 11.38 11.52
N GLY A 47 11.59 11.10 12.34
CA GLY A 47 11.81 10.54 13.68
C GLY A 47 12.34 9.09 13.62
N LYS A 48 12.57 8.50 14.79
CA LYS A 48 13.17 7.16 14.90
C LYS A 48 12.16 6.06 14.62
N ASN A 49 12.58 5.09 13.79
CA ASN A 49 11.81 3.92 13.38
C ASN A 49 10.43 4.30 12.79
N PRO A 50 10.38 4.95 11.62
CA PRO A 50 9.11 5.18 10.92
C PRO A 50 8.46 3.86 10.52
N THR A 51 7.13 3.73 10.72
CA THR A 51 6.39 2.47 10.52
C THR A 51 5.24 2.55 9.54
N THR A 52 4.66 3.72 9.33
CA THR A 52 3.60 3.94 8.34
C THR A 52 3.87 5.26 7.64
N ILE A 53 3.52 5.35 6.38
CA ILE A 53 3.57 6.58 5.60
C ILE A 53 2.30 6.71 4.78
N THR A 54 1.71 7.90 4.74
CA THR A 54 0.60 8.22 3.85
C THR A 54 0.79 9.59 3.21
N THR A 55 0.00 9.88 2.22
CA THR A 55 0.10 11.06 1.36
C THR A 55 -1.23 11.79 1.32
N GLY A 56 -1.20 13.12 1.26
CA GLY A 56 -2.37 13.98 1.11
C GLY A 56 -1.96 15.45 1.05
N ASP A 57 -2.89 16.33 0.77
CA ASP A 57 -2.69 17.78 0.85
C ASP A 57 -3.08 18.26 2.25
N LEU A 58 -2.08 18.49 3.10
CA LEU A 58 -2.27 18.86 4.52
C LEU A 58 -2.33 20.38 4.75
N ASN A 59 -2.02 21.17 3.71
CA ASN A 59 -1.91 22.62 3.82
C ASN A 59 -2.72 23.38 2.76
N HIS A 60 -3.51 22.68 1.93
CA HIS A 60 -4.35 23.21 0.85
C HIS A 60 -3.58 23.99 -0.24
N ASP A 61 -2.34 23.58 -0.52
CA ASP A 61 -1.56 24.15 -1.63
C ASP A 61 -1.65 23.34 -2.93
N SER A 62 -2.45 22.27 -2.92
CA SER A 62 -2.65 21.30 -4.03
C SER A 62 -1.41 20.45 -4.34
N PHE A 63 -0.37 20.52 -3.55
CA PHE A 63 0.76 19.61 -3.64
C PHE A 63 0.62 18.46 -2.64
N THR A 64 1.16 17.32 -3.00
CA THR A 64 1.11 16.16 -2.10
C THR A 64 2.14 16.32 -0.99
N ASP A 65 1.67 16.25 0.26
CA ASP A 65 2.47 16.19 1.47
C ASP A 65 2.59 14.73 1.95
N LEU A 66 3.54 14.47 2.84
CA LEU A 66 3.76 13.16 3.46
C LEU A 66 3.61 13.28 4.97
N ILE A 67 3.02 12.25 5.57
CA ILE A 67 3.00 12.08 7.01
C ILE A 67 3.43 10.66 7.38
N THR A 68 4.29 10.51 8.39
CA THR A 68 4.80 9.21 8.84
C THR A 68 4.80 9.13 10.37
N THR A 69 4.43 7.96 10.91
CA THR A 69 4.53 7.64 12.34
C THR A 69 5.94 7.20 12.68
N ASN A 70 6.49 7.64 13.80
CA ASN A 70 7.82 7.31 14.29
C ASN A 70 7.71 6.62 15.66
N ILE A 71 7.67 5.29 15.65
CA ILE A 71 7.31 4.48 16.81
C ILE A 71 8.25 4.71 18.01
N SER A 72 9.56 4.80 17.80
CA SER A 72 10.53 4.92 18.89
C SER A 72 10.75 6.34 19.38
N SER A 73 10.29 7.37 18.67
CA SER A 73 10.34 8.76 19.14
C SER A 73 8.99 9.29 19.62
N ASN A 74 7.92 8.52 19.55
CA ASN A 74 6.57 8.93 19.95
C ASN A 74 6.08 10.19 19.20
N THR A 75 6.39 10.25 17.90
CA THR A 75 6.10 11.42 17.07
C THR A 75 5.49 11.02 15.74
N VAL A 76 4.87 11.97 15.08
CA VAL A 76 4.66 11.97 13.63
C VAL A 76 5.58 13.00 13.00
N SER A 77 6.05 12.74 11.79
CA SER A 77 6.78 13.70 10.96
C SER A 77 5.94 14.05 9.74
N ILE A 78 5.82 15.34 9.45
CA ILE A 78 5.12 15.91 8.32
C ILE A 78 6.15 16.55 7.40
N LEU A 79 6.10 16.21 6.12
CA LEU A 79 6.97 16.72 5.06
C LEU A 79 6.08 17.42 4.03
N LEU A 80 6.06 18.75 4.02
CA LEU A 80 5.26 19.52 3.06
C LEU A 80 5.91 19.50 1.69
N GLY A 81 5.12 19.15 0.66
CA GLY A 81 5.57 19.04 -0.71
C GLY A 81 5.79 20.42 -1.37
N ASN A 82 6.66 20.45 -2.37
CA ASN A 82 6.87 21.61 -3.23
C ASN A 82 6.26 21.41 -4.64
N GLY A 83 5.57 20.28 -4.87
CA GLY A 83 4.94 19.94 -6.13
C GLY A 83 5.88 19.34 -7.19
N ASP A 84 7.19 19.44 -7.03
CA ASP A 84 8.22 18.96 -7.96
C ASP A 84 8.89 17.65 -7.53
N GLY A 85 8.34 16.98 -6.51
CA GLY A 85 8.90 15.76 -5.89
C GLY A 85 9.90 16.04 -4.79
N THR A 86 10.20 17.31 -4.50
CA THR A 86 10.93 17.72 -3.30
C THR A 86 10.00 18.06 -2.16
N PHE A 87 10.51 17.96 -0.93
CA PHE A 87 9.76 18.24 0.28
C PHE A 87 10.55 19.21 1.17
N LYS A 88 9.84 19.98 1.99
CA LYS A 88 10.41 20.84 3.01
C LYS A 88 10.97 19.99 4.17
N ASP A 89 11.78 20.61 5.03
CA ASP A 89 12.23 19.98 6.26
C ASP A 89 11.03 19.54 7.10
N GLN A 90 11.18 18.41 7.80
CA GLN A 90 10.11 17.85 8.60
C GLN A 90 9.58 18.80 9.67
N LEU A 91 8.28 18.84 9.84
CA LEU A 91 7.60 19.29 11.04
C LEU A 91 7.37 18.04 11.92
N GLN A 92 7.90 18.04 13.13
CA GLN A 92 7.74 16.91 14.04
C GLN A 92 6.77 17.26 15.16
N VAL A 93 5.78 16.39 15.39
CA VAL A 93 4.76 16.54 16.42
C VAL A 93 4.84 15.36 17.38
N HIS A 94 4.96 15.65 18.69
CA HIS A 94 4.80 14.62 19.72
C HIS A 94 3.35 14.20 19.81
N VAL A 95 3.11 12.88 19.91
CA VAL A 95 1.76 12.33 19.91
C VAL A 95 1.57 11.35 21.08
N CYS A 96 1.29 10.12 20.83
CA CYS A 96 1.07 9.08 21.82
C CYS A 96 2.29 8.14 21.93
N GLN A 97 2.25 7.18 22.87
CA GLN A 97 3.30 6.18 23.00
C GLN A 97 3.24 5.16 21.86
N GLU A 98 4.39 4.96 21.22
CA GLU A 98 4.57 3.99 20.11
C GLU A 98 3.48 4.11 19.02
N PRO A 99 3.36 5.25 18.31
CA PRO A 99 2.45 5.39 17.19
C PRO A 99 2.87 4.45 16.07
N ARG A 100 2.09 3.39 15.83
CA ARG A 100 2.45 2.29 14.94
C ARG A 100 1.83 2.40 13.55
N ALA A 101 0.59 2.86 13.48
CA ALA A 101 -0.14 3.06 12.24
C ALA A 101 -0.93 4.36 12.30
N LEU A 102 -1.27 4.86 11.13
CA LEU A 102 -2.15 6.02 10.96
C LEU A 102 -3.15 5.79 9.83
N ALA A 103 -4.32 6.42 9.97
CA ALA A 103 -5.29 6.61 8.90
C ALA A 103 -5.62 8.09 8.81
N MET A 104 -5.74 8.61 7.59
CA MET A 104 -6.01 10.02 7.34
C MET A 104 -7.37 10.17 6.67
N ASN A 105 -8.21 11.04 7.23
CA ASN A 105 -9.51 11.41 6.67
C ASN A 105 -9.99 12.72 7.34
N ASP A 106 -11.10 13.28 6.93
CA ASP A 106 -11.73 14.42 7.57
C ASP A 106 -12.76 13.92 8.63
N PHE A 107 -12.33 13.78 9.88
CA PHE A 107 -13.15 13.24 10.97
C PHE A 107 -14.11 14.27 11.58
N ASN A 108 -13.89 15.57 11.36
CA ASN A 108 -14.69 16.65 11.92
C ASN A 108 -15.46 17.46 10.87
N GLU A 109 -15.33 17.10 9.58
CA GLU A 109 -16.01 17.70 8.43
C GLU A 109 -15.74 19.21 8.28
N ASP A 110 -14.53 19.64 8.65
CA ASP A 110 -14.10 21.03 8.48
C ASP A 110 -13.36 21.27 7.13
N GLY A 111 -13.22 20.23 6.32
CA GLY A 111 -12.54 20.23 5.03
C GLY A 111 -11.02 20.08 5.14
N HIS A 112 -10.47 19.84 6.32
CA HIS A 112 -9.05 19.59 6.53
C HIS A 112 -8.78 18.12 6.83
N ALA A 113 -7.63 17.63 6.39
CA ALA A 113 -7.24 16.26 6.68
C ALA A 113 -6.83 16.10 8.15
N ASP A 114 -7.53 15.22 8.85
CA ASP A 114 -7.24 14.77 10.21
C ASP A 114 -6.50 13.44 10.19
N VAL A 115 -5.97 13.01 11.33
CA VAL A 115 -5.24 11.76 11.47
C VAL A 115 -5.71 10.97 12.70
N ALA A 116 -6.08 9.71 12.49
CA ALA A 116 -6.23 8.72 13.55
C ALA A 116 -4.91 7.94 13.71
N LEU A 117 -4.47 7.74 14.95
CA LEU A 117 -3.23 7.06 15.30
C LEU A 117 -3.50 5.79 16.12
N ALA A 118 -2.89 4.67 15.73
CA ALA A 118 -2.79 3.47 16.56
C ALA A 118 -1.60 3.58 17.52
N CYS A 119 -1.86 3.89 18.78
CA CYS A 119 -0.88 4.11 19.82
C CYS A 119 -0.59 2.79 20.56
N SER A 120 0.32 1.98 20.02
CA SER A 120 0.50 0.60 20.50
C SER A 120 1.07 0.49 21.92
N GLY A 121 1.89 1.44 22.36
CA GLY A 121 2.43 1.50 23.72
C GLY A 121 1.46 2.12 24.74
N GLY A 122 0.51 2.91 24.27
CA GLY A 122 -0.53 3.53 25.11
C GLY A 122 -1.84 2.74 25.20
N ASP A 123 -1.99 1.64 24.43
CA ASP A 123 -3.23 0.89 24.31
C ASP A 123 -4.44 1.79 23.95
N GLU A 124 -4.25 2.75 23.05
CA GLU A 124 -5.27 3.74 22.67
C GLU A 124 -5.25 4.06 21.18
N VAL A 125 -6.35 4.60 20.70
CA VAL A 125 -6.45 5.35 19.45
C VAL A 125 -6.47 6.83 19.81
N ALA A 126 -5.68 7.65 19.11
CA ALA A 126 -5.67 9.11 19.29
C ALA A 126 -6.03 9.80 17.97
N LEU A 127 -6.81 10.86 18.04
CA LEU A 127 -7.07 11.74 16.90
C LEU A 127 -6.15 12.97 16.96
N LEU A 128 -5.71 13.42 15.81
CA LEU A 128 -5.09 14.71 15.56
C LEU A 128 -5.98 15.46 14.57
N LEU A 129 -6.46 16.63 14.93
CA LEU A 129 -7.33 17.44 14.07
C LEU A 129 -6.48 18.42 13.26
N GLY A 130 -6.61 18.38 11.92
CA GLY A 130 -5.89 19.21 10.99
C GLY A 130 -6.33 20.67 11.05
N ARG A 131 -5.41 21.58 10.73
CA ARG A 131 -5.67 23.02 10.67
C ARG A 131 -5.60 23.58 9.23
N GLY A 132 -5.49 22.70 8.25
CA GLY A 132 -5.35 23.08 6.84
C GLY A 132 -4.07 23.86 6.50
N ASN A 133 -3.06 23.82 7.36
CA ASN A 133 -1.77 24.51 7.18
C ASN A 133 -0.57 23.62 7.52
N GLY A 134 -0.75 22.31 7.44
CA GLY A 134 0.23 21.30 7.79
C GLY A 134 0.46 21.14 9.31
N LYS A 135 -0.38 21.74 10.14
CA LYS A 135 -0.32 21.61 11.61
C LYS A 135 -1.56 20.92 12.13
N PHE A 136 -1.39 20.26 13.25
CA PHE A 136 -2.44 19.52 13.93
C PHE A 136 -2.61 20.00 15.37
N GLU A 137 -3.82 19.87 15.88
CA GLU A 137 -4.12 19.93 17.31
C GLU A 137 -4.52 18.57 17.84
N GLU A 138 -4.29 18.37 19.13
CA GLU A 138 -4.62 17.13 19.80
C GLU A 138 -6.15 17.00 19.92
N GLY A 139 -6.70 15.92 19.37
CA GLY A 139 -8.09 15.53 19.49
C GLY A 139 -8.33 14.56 20.64
N ALA A 140 -9.44 13.84 20.59
CA ALA A 140 -9.83 12.86 21.61
C ALA A 140 -8.95 11.60 21.56
N ARG A 141 -8.88 10.89 22.71
CA ARG A 141 -8.17 9.62 22.88
C ARG A 141 -9.16 8.54 23.35
N TYR A 142 -9.03 7.34 22.77
CA TYR A 142 -9.95 6.23 22.99
C TYR A 142 -9.18 4.98 23.42
N PRO A 143 -9.34 4.53 24.68
CA PRO A 143 -8.71 3.30 25.16
C PRO A 143 -9.23 2.07 24.40
N VAL A 144 -8.33 1.18 23.99
CA VAL A 144 -8.65 -0.07 23.25
C VAL A 144 -8.25 -1.33 23.99
N HIS A 145 -7.54 -1.21 25.11
CA HIS A 145 -7.14 -2.30 26.02
C HIS A 145 -6.26 -3.40 25.41
N ARG A 146 -5.54 -3.12 24.34
CA ARG A 146 -4.46 -3.96 23.79
C ARG A 146 -3.95 -3.36 22.49
N SER A 147 -2.68 -3.12 22.46
CA SER A 147 -1.79 -2.76 21.35
C SER A 147 -2.46 -2.69 19.97
N PRO A 148 -3.04 -1.55 19.56
CA PRO A 148 -3.55 -1.38 18.21
C PRO A 148 -2.38 -1.38 17.22
N VAL A 149 -2.57 -2.05 16.07
CA VAL A 149 -1.49 -2.29 15.09
C VAL A 149 -1.77 -1.77 13.70
N SER A 150 -3.05 -1.62 13.34
CA SER A 150 -3.48 -1.13 12.04
C SER A 150 -4.83 -0.43 12.16
N LEU A 151 -5.07 0.53 11.28
CA LEU A 151 -6.28 1.34 11.19
C LEU A 151 -6.74 1.44 9.73
N ALA A 152 -8.08 1.49 9.54
CA ALA A 152 -8.71 1.89 8.28
C ALA A 152 -9.88 2.82 8.59
N ALA A 153 -10.05 3.89 7.83
CA ALA A 153 -11.00 4.97 8.07
C ALA A 153 -11.92 5.16 6.86
N GLU A 154 -13.19 4.79 6.99
CA GLU A 154 -14.25 4.92 5.98
C GLU A 154 -15.62 4.99 6.67
N ASP A 155 -16.66 5.46 5.99
CA ASP A 155 -18.04 5.37 6.46
C ASP A 155 -18.55 3.92 6.34
N VAL A 156 -18.63 3.19 7.47
CA VAL A 156 -19.07 1.78 7.50
C VAL A 156 -20.55 1.63 7.87
N ASN A 157 -21.22 2.73 8.23
CA ASN A 157 -22.62 2.68 8.67
C ASN A 157 -23.59 3.46 7.76
N GLY A 158 -23.09 4.15 6.72
CA GLY A 158 -23.89 4.88 5.74
C GLY A 158 -24.44 6.21 6.24
N ASP A 159 -23.88 6.77 7.34
CA ASP A 159 -24.31 8.07 7.90
C ASP A 159 -23.51 9.26 7.37
N HIS A 160 -22.55 9.00 6.47
CA HIS A 160 -21.62 9.95 5.84
C HIS A 160 -20.56 10.55 6.78
N HIS A 161 -20.44 10.05 8.01
CA HIS A 161 -19.34 10.38 8.91
C HIS A 161 -18.24 9.30 8.84
N ILE A 162 -17.01 9.72 9.01
CA ILE A 162 -15.88 8.79 8.94
C ILE A 162 -15.79 7.97 10.23
N ASP A 163 -15.86 6.66 10.05
CA ASP A 163 -15.71 5.64 11.07
C ASP A 163 -14.28 5.05 11.04
N LEU A 164 -13.94 4.20 12.01
CA LEU A 164 -12.62 3.63 12.13
C LEU A 164 -12.67 2.14 12.47
N ALA A 165 -12.06 1.30 11.66
CA ALA A 165 -11.76 -0.09 11.98
C ALA A 165 -10.33 -0.20 12.52
N VAL A 166 -10.15 -0.93 13.64
CA VAL A 166 -8.88 -1.03 14.38
C VAL A 166 -8.53 -2.49 14.61
N ALA A 167 -7.38 -2.95 14.12
CA ALA A 167 -6.82 -4.25 14.45
C ALA A 167 -6.04 -4.18 15.76
N LEU A 168 -6.33 -5.13 16.66
CA LEU A 168 -5.71 -5.26 17.98
C LEU A 168 -4.93 -6.57 18.08
N ARG A 169 -3.78 -6.58 18.73
CA ARG A 169 -2.91 -7.78 18.87
C ARG A 169 -3.51 -8.94 19.66
N ASN A 170 -4.68 -8.81 20.21
CA ASN A 170 -5.36 -9.83 20.99
C ASN A 170 -6.51 -10.52 20.23
N ASP A 171 -6.30 -10.76 18.95
CA ASP A 171 -7.24 -11.45 18.06
C ASP A 171 -8.59 -10.72 17.90
N LYS A 172 -8.56 -9.39 17.99
CA LYS A 172 -9.76 -8.55 17.89
C LYS A 172 -9.67 -7.50 16.81
N VAL A 173 -10.81 -7.23 16.21
CA VAL A 173 -11.05 -6.02 15.42
C VAL A 173 -12.14 -5.22 16.11
N LYS A 174 -11.91 -3.92 16.29
CA LYS A 174 -12.85 -3.01 16.92
C LYS A 174 -13.25 -1.92 15.95
N VAL A 175 -14.54 -1.62 15.91
CA VAL A 175 -15.10 -0.52 15.13
C VAL A 175 -15.40 0.64 16.07
N PHE A 176 -15.10 1.84 15.63
CA PHE A 176 -15.54 3.09 16.23
C PHE A 176 -16.37 3.85 15.21
N LEU A 177 -17.47 4.41 15.62
CA LEU A 177 -18.37 5.17 14.77
C LEU A 177 -18.19 6.67 15.01
N GLY A 178 -17.94 7.39 13.93
CA GLY A 178 -17.78 8.84 13.94
C GLY A 178 -19.08 9.60 14.11
N ASN A 179 -18.98 10.89 14.36
CA ASN A 179 -20.14 11.79 14.48
C ASN A 179 -19.98 13.06 13.64
N GLY A 180 -18.96 13.11 12.75
CA GLY A 180 -18.66 14.27 11.93
C GLY A 180 -18.16 15.50 12.71
N LYS A 181 -17.80 15.36 14.00
CA LYS A 181 -17.30 16.45 14.86
C LYS A 181 -15.93 16.14 15.48
N GLY A 182 -15.20 15.18 14.91
CA GLY A 182 -13.92 14.74 15.45
C GLY A 182 -14.04 13.88 16.72
N GLU A 183 -15.19 13.26 16.95
CA GLU A 183 -15.41 12.36 18.07
C GLU A 183 -15.85 10.99 17.56
N LEU A 184 -15.37 9.94 18.24
CA LEU A 184 -15.70 8.55 17.95
C LEU A 184 -16.45 7.93 19.13
N ARG A 185 -17.42 7.07 18.84
CA ARG A 185 -18.08 6.21 19.82
C ARG A 185 -17.76 4.75 19.59
N HIS A 186 -17.77 3.95 20.63
CA HIS A 186 -17.56 2.51 20.50
C HIS A 186 -18.69 1.87 19.68
N GLY A 187 -18.32 1.17 18.62
CA GLY A 187 -19.18 0.34 17.79
C GLY A 187 -19.00 -1.14 18.08
N ALA A 188 -19.10 -1.97 17.04
CA ALA A 188 -18.96 -3.42 17.13
C ALA A 188 -17.52 -3.85 17.46
N GLN A 189 -17.38 -5.04 18.04
CA GLN A 189 -16.11 -5.70 18.27
C GLN A 189 -16.22 -7.16 17.84
N TYR A 190 -15.20 -7.64 17.17
CA TYR A 190 -15.12 -8.99 16.63
C TYR A 190 -13.90 -9.71 17.18
N GLU A 191 -14.07 -10.98 17.51
CA GLU A 191 -12.99 -11.90 17.90
C GLU A 191 -12.85 -12.92 16.77
N HIS A 192 -11.79 -12.82 15.98
CA HIS A 192 -11.56 -13.74 14.89
C HIS A 192 -10.10 -13.67 14.44
N GLY A 193 -9.59 -14.84 14.00
CA GLY A 193 -8.24 -14.97 13.49
C GLY A 193 -7.21 -15.17 14.58
N ASP A 194 -5.95 -15.10 14.18
CA ASP A 194 -4.77 -15.23 15.04
C ASP A 194 -3.87 -14.02 14.77
N THR A 195 -3.82 -13.12 15.73
CA THR A 195 -3.00 -11.90 15.70
C THR A 195 -3.18 -11.06 14.42
N PRO A 196 -4.26 -10.26 14.31
CA PRO A 196 -4.45 -9.36 13.19
C PRO A 196 -3.24 -8.43 13.00
N THR A 197 -2.79 -8.28 11.77
CA THR A 197 -1.62 -7.44 11.41
C THR A 197 -1.99 -6.23 10.58
N SER A 198 -3.04 -6.35 9.75
CA SER A 198 -3.55 -5.25 8.94
C SER A 198 -5.06 -5.35 8.80
N VAL A 199 -5.71 -4.19 8.70
CA VAL A 199 -7.10 -4.04 8.30
C VAL A 199 -7.21 -3.10 7.13
N ALA A 200 -8.17 -3.37 6.24
CA ALA A 200 -8.52 -2.50 5.13
C ALA A 200 -10.04 -2.53 4.91
N LEU A 201 -10.59 -1.44 4.40
CA LEU A 201 -12.01 -1.27 4.08
C LEU A 201 -12.15 -0.99 2.59
N SER A 202 -13.10 -1.64 1.93
CA SER A 202 -13.47 -1.41 0.53
C SER A 202 -14.82 -2.02 0.25
N ASP A 203 -15.60 -1.44 -0.65
CA ASP A 203 -16.78 -2.10 -1.22
C ASP A 203 -16.31 -3.14 -2.25
N LEU A 204 -16.29 -4.41 -1.85
CA LEU A 204 -15.76 -5.52 -2.65
C LEU A 204 -16.83 -6.18 -3.54
N ASN A 205 -18.10 -5.86 -3.28
CA ASN A 205 -19.23 -6.48 -3.98
C ASN A 205 -20.10 -5.48 -4.75
N GLY A 206 -19.76 -4.17 -4.71
CA GLY A 206 -20.47 -3.12 -5.43
C GLY A 206 -21.86 -2.80 -4.86
N ASP A 207 -22.13 -3.14 -3.57
CA ASP A 207 -23.42 -2.88 -2.93
C ASP A 207 -23.50 -1.51 -2.22
N GLY A 208 -22.40 -0.73 -2.28
CA GLY A 208 -22.29 0.60 -1.67
C GLY A 208 -21.98 0.56 -0.18
N LYS A 209 -21.66 -0.59 0.40
CA LYS A 209 -21.29 -0.76 1.81
C LYS A 209 -19.84 -1.17 1.91
N MET A 210 -19.14 -0.64 2.90
CA MET A 210 -17.74 -1.02 3.12
C MET A 210 -17.64 -2.43 3.72
N ASP A 211 -16.87 -3.29 3.06
CA ASP A 211 -16.48 -4.60 3.54
C ASP A 211 -15.12 -4.49 4.26
N LEU A 212 -14.86 -5.40 5.20
CA LEU A 212 -13.65 -5.41 6.01
C LEU A 212 -12.75 -6.58 5.62
N VAL A 213 -11.48 -6.30 5.37
CA VAL A 213 -10.45 -7.30 5.12
C VAL A 213 -9.42 -7.27 6.24
N VAL A 214 -9.10 -8.44 6.80
CA VAL A 214 -8.17 -8.58 7.93
C VAL A 214 -7.11 -9.63 7.59
N THR A 215 -5.84 -9.28 7.69
CA THR A 215 -4.74 -10.25 7.62
C THR A 215 -4.43 -10.81 9.01
N ASN A 216 -4.34 -12.13 9.12
CA ASN A 216 -4.08 -12.86 10.37
C ASN A 216 -2.62 -13.35 10.37
N GLY A 217 -1.72 -12.58 11.00
CA GLY A 217 -0.27 -12.77 10.92
C GLY A 217 0.37 -13.43 12.15
N GLY A 218 -0.38 -14.19 12.92
CA GLY A 218 0.14 -15.00 14.02
C GLY A 218 1.17 -16.03 13.56
N PRO A 219 1.96 -16.61 14.46
CA PRO A 219 3.09 -17.49 14.10
C PRO A 219 2.71 -18.72 13.28
N MET A 220 1.46 -19.16 13.40
CA MET A 220 0.91 -20.32 12.66
C MET A 220 -0.17 -19.91 11.65
N SER A 221 -0.41 -18.60 11.50
CA SER A 221 -1.48 -18.09 10.67
C SER A 221 -1.06 -17.96 9.21
N ASN A 222 -1.99 -18.26 8.33
CA ASN A 222 -1.83 -18.22 6.89
C ASN A 222 -3.17 -17.87 6.20
N ALA A 223 -3.89 -16.90 6.73
CA ALA A 223 -5.19 -16.51 6.21
C ALA A 223 -5.38 -15.00 6.11
N VAL A 224 -6.16 -14.60 5.13
CA VAL A 224 -6.84 -13.31 5.08
C VAL A 224 -8.34 -13.56 5.21
N SER A 225 -9.00 -12.82 6.11
CA SER A 225 -10.44 -12.91 6.37
C SER A 225 -11.16 -11.74 5.70
N VAL A 226 -12.27 -12.04 5.04
CA VAL A 226 -13.13 -11.06 4.37
C VAL A 226 -14.51 -11.08 5.02
N TRP A 227 -14.96 -9.92 5.47
CA TRP A 227 -16.18 -9.70 6.24
C TRP A 227 -17.10 -8.78 5.45
N LEU A 228 -18.29 -9.23 5.08
CA LEU A 228 -19.24 -8.38 4.36
C LEU A 228 -19.90 -7.37 5.31
N GLY A 229 -19.93 -6.11 4.90
CA GLY A 229 -20.62 -5.04 5.64
C GLY A 229 -22.13 -5.15 5.58
N ASN A 230 -22.79 -4.82 6.69
CA ASN A 230 -24.25 -4.68 6.71
C ASN A 230 -24.70 -3.25 6.38
N GLY A 231 -23.77 -2.27 6.35
CA GLY A 231 -24.05 -0.85 6.15
C GLY A 231 -24.65 -0.15 7.38
N ASP A 232 -24.49 -0.74 8.56
CA ASP A 232 -24.96 -0.21 9.85
C ASP A 232 -23.82 -0.15 10.90
N GLY A 233 -22.57 -0.25 10.46
CA GLY A 233 -21.38 -0.33 11.31
C GLY A 233 -21.09 -1.72 11.83
N THR A 234 -21.81 -2.74 11.34
CA THR A 234 -21.56 -4.15 11.66
C THR A 234 -21.20 -4.96 10.42
N PHE A 235 -20.54 -6.09 10.64
CA PHE A 235 -20.11 -7.02 9.60
C PHE A 235 -20.65 -8.42 9.84
N ARG A 236 -20.83 -9.20 8.76
CA ARG A 236 -21.24 -10.60 8.80
C ARG A 236 -20.07 -11.49 9.22
N ASP A 237 -20.34 -12.77 9.45
CA ASP A 237 -19.28 -13.75 9.68
C ASP A 237 -18.30 -13.79 8.50
N PRO A 238 -16.99 -13.86 8.78
CA PRO A 238 -15.98 -13.78 7.74
C PRO A 238 -15.86 -15.05 6.93
N LYS A 239 -15.31 -14.90 5.74
CA LYS A 239 -14.80 -15.99 4.93
C LYS A 239 -13.27 -15.91 4.88
N ASP A 240 -12.61 -17.01 5.25
CA ASP A 240 -11.15 -17.09 5.25
C ASP A 240 -10.62 -17.62 3.92
N TYR A 241 -9.52 -16.99 3.47
CA TYR A 241 -8.76 -17.42 2.30
C TYR A 241 -7.32 -17.70 2.69
N SER A 242 -6.82 -18.89 2.30
CA SER A 242 -5.44 -19.30 2.62
C SER A 242 -4.42 -18.48 1.84
N THR A 243 -3.44 -17.92 2.55
CA THR A 243 -2.31 -17.16 2.03
C THR A 243 -1.00 -17.91 2.23
N GLY A 244 0.13 -17.28 1.89
CA GLY A 244 1.42 -17.67 2.45
C GLY A 244 1.48 -17.46 3.96
N ARG A 245 2.58 -17.90 4.59
CA ARG A 245 2.74 -17.79 6.04
C ARG A 245 2.95 -16.36 6.51
N ARG A 246 2.31 -16.02 7.63
CA ARG A 246 2.42 -14.76 8.32
C ARG A 246 2.08 -13.56 7.40
N PRO A 247 0.82 -13.45 6.94
CA PRO A 247 0.40 -12.30 6.17
C PRO A 247 0.52 -11.02 7.02
N LEU A 248 1.09 -9.96 6.44
CA LEU A 248 1.42 -8.71 7.14
C LEU A 248 0.56 -7.54 6.69
N GLY A 249 0.30 -7.43 5.40
CA GLY A 249 -0.44 -6.32 4.81
C GLY A 249 -1.35 -6.77 3.70
N VAL A 250 -2.42 -6.01 3.47
CA VAL A 250 -3.34 -6.18 2.34
C VAL A 250 -3.52 -4.86 1.61
N SER A 251 -3.63 -4.94 0.29
CA SER A 251 -4.06 -3.84 -0.57
C SER A 251 -4.94 -4.36 -1.72
N PHE A 252 -5.59 -3.45 -2.41
CA PHE A 252 -6.56 -3.75 -3.47
C PHE A 252 -6.03 -3.31 -4.83
N GLY A 253 -6.43 -4.03 -5.89
CA GLY A 253 -6.16 -3.69 -7.28
C GLY A 253 -7.04 -4.51 -8.21
N ASP A 254 -7.12 -4.16 -9.48
CA ASP A 254 -7.73 -4.98 -10.55
C ASP A 254 -6.58 -5.59 -11.37
N PHE A 255 -6.14 -6.81 -10.98
CA PHE A 255 -4.96 -7.44 -11.59
C PHE A 255 -5.26 -8.18 -12.89
N ASN A 256 -6.54 -8.35 -13.23
CA ASN A 256 -6.99 -9.08 -14.43
C ASN A 256 -7.83 -8.23 -15.40
N ASN A 257 -8.03 -6.94 -15.11
CA ASN A 257 -8.81 -5.97 -15.89
C ASN A 257 -10.28 -6.38 -16.08
N ASP A 258 -10.89 -7.00 -15.06
CA ASP A 258 -12.31 -7.34 -15.06
C ASP A 258 -13.18 -6.33 -14.30
N HIS A 259 -12.57 -5.27 -13.76
CA HIS A 259 -13.17 -4.18 -12.98
C HIS A 259 -13.69 -4.61 -11.59
N ASN A 260 -13.32 -5.79 -11.12
CA ASN A 260 -13.57 -6.20 -9.75
C ASN A 260 -12.34 -5.93 -8.88
N SER A 261 -12.57 -5.71 -7.60
CA SER A 261 -11.47 -5.57 -6.64
C SER A 261 -10.83 -6.92 -6.35
N ASP A 262 -9.53 -7.03 -6.63
CA ASP A 262 -8.69 -8.16 -6.28
C ASP A 262 -7.87 -7.84 -5.01
N LEU A 263 -7.33 -8.86 -4.33
CA LEU A 263 -6.51 -8.69 -3.14
C LEU A 263 -5.03 -8.97 -3.44
N LEU A 264 -4.17 -8.11 -2.92
CA LEU A 264 -2.74 -8.34 -2.75
C LEU A 264 -2.45 -8.56 -1.27
N VAL A 265 -1.89 -9.69 -0.88
CA VAL A 265 -1.51 -10.02 0.50
C VAL A 265 -0.01 -10.28 0.58
N ILE A 266 0.69 -9.55 1.45
CA ILE A 266 2.13 -9.70 1.66
C ILE A 266 2.40 -10.77 2.72
N ASN A 267 3.24 -11.76 2.41
CA ASN A 267 3.56 -12.90 3.28
C ASN A 267 4.96 -12.76 3.87
N GLY A 268 5.07 -12.49 5.16
CA GLY A 268 6.34 -12.13 5.81
C GLY A 268 7.35 -13.25 6.04
N GLU A 269 6.98 -14.53 5.85
CA GLU A 269 7.89 -15.66 6.14
C GLU A 269 8.42 -16.41 4.91
N LYS A 270 7.92 -16.13 3.69
CA LYS A 270 8.31 -16.90 2.49
C LYS A 270 8.83 -16.04 1.36
N ASP A 271 9.21 -14.80 1.64
CA ASP A 271 9.65 -13.87 0.60
C ASP A 271 8.68 -13.87 -0.59
N SER A 272 7.37 -13.78 -0.29
CA SER A 272 6.31 -13.90 -1.28
C SER A 272 5.14 -12.96 -0.98
N PHE A 273 4.28 -12.83 -1.96
CA PHE A 273 2.95 -12.26 -1.84
C PHE A 273 1.92 -13.20 -2.49
N THR A 274 0.67 -13.07 -2.10
CA THR A 274 -0.45 -13.82 -2.70
C THR A 274 -1.42 -12.84 -3.32
N THR A 275 -1.85 -13.11 -4.56
CA THR A 275 -2.97 -12.40 -5.19
C THR A 275 -4.20 -13.29 -5.23
N PHE A 276 -5.37 -12.69 -5.01
CA PHE A 276 -6.67 -13.36 -5.12
C PHE A 276 -7.52 -12.56 -6.08
N LEU A 277 -8.01 -13.19 -7.14
CA LEU A 277 -8.90 -12.57 -8.10
C LEU A 277 -10.34 -12.60 -7.58
N GLY A 278 -10.95 -11.42 -7.51
CA GLY A 278 -12.34 -11.23 -7.09
C GLY A 278 -13.34 -11.53 -8.21
N ASP A 279 -14.54 -11.93 -7.84
CA ASP A 279 -15.65 -12.18 -8.78
C ASP A 279 -16.70 -11.05 -8.76
N GLY A 280 -16.42 -9.95 -8.09
CA GLY A 280 -17.35 -8.83 -7.92
C GLY A 280 -18.47 -9.06 -6.89
N ASN A 281 -18.46 -10.20 -6.17
CA ASN A 281 -19.41 -10.51 -5.09
C ASN A 281 -18.68 -10.70 -3.74
N ALA A 282 -17.53 -10.08 -3.55
CA ALA A 282 -16.60 -10.28 -2.42
C ALA A 282 -16.21 -11.75 -2.21
N THR A 283 -16.26 -12.56 -3.28
CA THR A 283 -15.75 -13.92 -3.31
C THR A 283 -14.51 -13.97 -4.18
N PHE A 284 -13.49 -14.65 -3.67
CA PHE A 284 -12.19 -14.70 -4.32
C PHE A 284 -11.85 -16.11 -4.77
N GLY A 285 -11.18 -16.20 -5.91
CA GLY A 285 -10.60 -17.43 -6.43
C GLY A 285 -9.46 -17.95 -5.54
N PRO A 286 -8.84 -19.08 -5.91
CA PRO A 286 -7.68 -19.59 -5.19
C PRO A 286 -6.52 -18.61 -5.27
N GLY A 287 -5.83 -18.42 -4.13
CA GLY A 287 -4.65 -17.54 -4.05
C GLY A 287 -3.53 -18.02 -4.97
N LYS A 288 -2.89 -17.08 -5.65
CA LYS A 288 -1.70 -17.32 -6.49
C LYS A 288 -0.49 -16.68 -5.80
N ASP A 289 0.44 -17.51 -5.34
CA ASP A 289 1.68 -17.05 -4.73
C ASP A 289 2.66 -16.60 -5.81
N ALA A 290 3.34 -15.49 -5.52
CA ALA A 290 4.42 -14.96 -6.35
C ALA A 290 5.59 -14.52 -5.47
N GLY A 291 6.83 -14.60 -5.98
CA GLY A 291 8.04 -14.26 -5.21
C GLY A 291 8.23 -12.74 -5.08
N ALA A 292 8.66 -12.30 -3.91
CA ALA A 292 9.23 -11.01 -3.64
C ALA A 292 10.73 -11.15 -3.34
N ASP A 293 11.42 -10.06 -2.94
CA ASP A 293 12.76 -10.18 -2.38
C ASP A 293 12.70 -10.41 -0.85
N ALA A 294 13.85 -10.48 -0.17
CA ALA A 294 13.94 -10.97 1.21
C ALA A 294 13.23 -10.05 2.23
N GLY A 295 12.28 -10.63 2.96
CA GLY A 295 11.52 -9.98 4.03
C GLY A 295 10.52 -8.93 3.54
N PRO A 296 9.58 -9.27 2.64
CA PRO A 296 8.55 -8.34 2.22
C PRO A 296 7.70 -7.93 3.42
N ASN A 297 7.40 -6.62 3.53
CA ASN A 297 6.69 -6.09 4.68
C ASN A 297 5.39 -5.38 4.31
N PHE A 298 5.40 -4.61 3.24
CA PHE A 298 4.23 -3.90 2.75
C PHE A 298 4.24 -3.85 1.22
N GLY A 299 3.05 -3.86 0.60
CA GLY A 299 2.89 -3.79 -0.84
C GLY A 299 1.75 -2.86 -1.25
N LEU A 300 1.91 -2.24 -2.40
CA LEU A 300 0.95 -1.34 -3.02
C LEU A 300 0.70 -1.77 -4.46
N ALA A 301 -0.57 -1.79 -4.85
CA ALA A 301 -1.03 -2.11 -6.19
C ALA A 301 -1.39 -0.83 -6.97
N ARG A 302 -0.77 -0.60 -8.12
CA ARG A 302 -1.05 0.53 -9.00
C ARG A 302 -0.38 0.34 -10.35
N ASP A 303 -0.87 0.98 -11.41
CA ASP A 303 -0.13 1.16 -12.66
C ASP A 303 1.07 2.12 -12.42
N PHE A 304 2.29 1.57 -12.45
CA PHE A 304 3.53 2.32 -12.23
C PHE A 304 4.29 2.64 -13.51
N ASN A 305 3.91 2.05 -14.65
CA ASN A 305 4.59 2.21 -15.91
C ASN A 305 3.75 2.92 -16.99
N GLY A 306 2.45 3.14 -16.73
CA GLY A 306 1.51 3.83 -17.62
C GLY A 306 0.92 2.96 -18.72
N ASP A 307 0.95 1.61 -18.57
CA ASP A 307 0.40 0.67 -19.54
C ASP A 307 -1.06 0.26 -19.27
N GLN A 308 -1.67 0.83 -18.23
CA GLN A 308 -3.05 0.59 -17.75
C GLN A 308 -3.24 -0.80 -17.13
N LEU A 309 -2.17 -1.52 -16.83
CA LEU A 309 -2.21 -2.75 -16.05
C LEU A 309 -1.74 -2.47 -14.62
N VAL A 310 -2.35 -3.15 -13.66
CA VAL A 310 -1.98 -2.96 -12.26
C VAL A 310 -0.69 -3.73 -11.96
N ASP A 311 0.32 -2.98 -11.54
CA ASP A 311 1.62 -3.44 -11.08
C ASP A 311 1.63 -3.57 -9.54
N VAL A 312 2.68 -4.18 -9.00
CA VAL A 312 2.89 -4.31 -7.56
C VAL A 312 4.24 -3.73 -7.17
N ALA A 313 4.25 -2.84 -6.19
CA ALA A 313 5.45 -2.34 -5.52
C ALA A 313 5.52 -2.91 -4.11
N ILE A 314 6.64 -3.54 -3.73
CA ILE A 314 6.83 -4.20 -2.43
C ILE A 314 8.11 -3.69 -1.78
N VAL A 315 8.04 -3.24 -0.53
CA VAL A 315 9.22 -2.94 0.28
C VAL A 315 9.70 -4.19 1.01
N ASN A 316 10.99 -4.49 0.88
CA ASN A 316 11.61 -5.69 1.41
C ASN A 316 12.58 -5.31 2.53
N LEU A 317 12.17 -5.57 3.77
CA LEU A 317 12.84 -5.13 4.99
C LEU A 317 14.26 -5.69 5.14
N GLN A 318 14.48 -6.95 4.75
CA GLN A 318 15.77 -7.63 4.95
C GLN A 318 16.74 -7.34 3.81
N SER A 319 16.29 -7.31 2.57
CA SER A 319 17.15 -6.98 1.40
C SER A 319 17.42 -5.47 1.28
N ASN A 320 16.69 -4.60 1.99
CA ASN A 320 16.78 -3.15 1.91
C ASN A 320 16.55 -2.63 0.49
N ASP A 321 15.46 -3.06 -0.12
CA ASP A 321 15.07 -2.64 -1.45
C ASP A 321 13.55 -2.50 -1.63
N LEU A 322 13.19 -1.92 -2.75
CA LEU A 322 11.86 -1.85 -3.32
C LEU A 322 11.83 -2.76 -4.55
N SER A 323 10.97 -3.76 -4.57
CA SER A 323 10.68 -4.58 -5.75
C SER A 323 9.46 -4.03 -6.49
N ILE A 324 9.55 -3.87 -7.81
CA ILE A 324 8.40 -3.58 -8.68
C ILE A 324 8.22 -4.74 -9.65
N LEU A 325 7.00 -5.30 -9.64
CA LEU A 325 6.57 -6.37 -10.54
C LEU A 325 5.49 -5.82 -11.46
N PHE A 326 5.74 -5.89 -12.76
CA PHE A 326 4.79 -5.41 -13.77
C PHE A 326 3.70 -6.42 -14.03
N GLY A 327 2.45 -5.96 -14.02
CA GLY A 327 1.27 -6.77 -14.31
C GLY A 327 1.23 -7.24 -15.77
N LYS A 328 0.50 -8.33 -16.01
CA LYS A 328 0.21 -8.82 -17.36
C LYS A 328 -1.27 -8.71 -17.71
N GLY A 329 -2.10 -8.18 -16.78
CA GLY A 329 -3.54 -8.06 -16.96
C GLY A 329 -4.29 -9.41 -16.93
N ASP A 330 -3.69 -10.47 -16.37
CA ASP A 330 -4.29 -11.80 -16.19
C ASP A 330 -4.13 -12.32 -14.75
N GLY A 331 -3.82 -11.41 -13.81
CA GLY A 331 -3.50 -11.74 -12.42
C GLY A 331 -2.10 -12.33 -12.23
N SER A 332 -1.24 -12.28 -13.24
CA SER A 332 0.18 -12.68 -13.15
C SER A 332 1.12 -11.51 -13.44
N PHE A 333 2.40 -11.68 -13.11
CA PHE A 333 3.42 -10.63 -13.20
C PHE A 333 4.62 -11.05 -14.05
N HIS A 334 5.35 -10.05 -14.55
CA HIS A 334 6.62 -10.25 -15.19
C HIS A 334 7.74 -10.51 -14.17
N TYR A 335 8.60 -11.47 -14.44
CA TYR A 335 9.78 -11.82 -13.65
C TYR A 335 11.07 -11.70 -14.45
N PRO A 336 12.19 -11.36 -13.81
CA PRO A 336 12.36 -11.00 -12.39
C PRO A 336 11.80 -9.61 -12.06
N PRO A 337 11.55 -9.28 -10.76
CA PRO A 337 11.18 -7.92 -10.36
C PRO A 337 12.26 -6.89 -10.69
N ARG A 338 11.86 -5.62 -10.77
CA ARG A 338 12.81 -4.50 -10.78
C ARG A 338 13.10 -4.09 -9.35
N ASN A 339 14.34 -4.24 -8.91
CA ASN A 339 14.76 -3.91 -7.55
C ASN A 339 15.50 -2.57 -7.50
N TYR A 340 15.10 -1.75 -6.53
CA TYR A 340 15.67 -0.42 -6.27
C TYR A 340 16.17 -0.36 -4.84
N ARG A 341 17.44 -0.04 -4.63
CA ARG A 341 17.99 0.11 -3.28
C ARG A 341 17.33 1.27 -2.55
N THR A 342 16.85 1.00 -1.33
CA THR A 342 16.36 1.98 -0.38
C THR A 342 17.43 2.31 0.66
N LYS A 343 17.09 3.10 1.68
CA LYS A 343 17.85 3.14 2.92
C LYS A 343 17.58 1.90 3.76
N SER A 344 18.16 1.83 4.96
CA SER A 344 18.05 0.65 5.84
C SER A 344 16.63 0.45 6.35
N GLY A 345 16.13 -0.77 6.21
CA GLY A 345 14.87 -1.22 6.79
C GLY A 345 13.62 -0.56 6.22
N PRO A 346 13.36 -0.60 4.90
CA PRO A 346 12.12 -0.09 4.33
C PRO A 346 10.94 -0.86 4.92
N PHE A 347 9.94 -0.13 5.45
CA PHE A 347 8.87 -0.74 6.23
C PHE A 347 7.49 -0.54 5.62
N ALA A 348 7.23 0.65 5.11
CA ALA A 348 5.97 1.00 4.45
C ALA A 348 6.24 1.89 3.24
N LEU A 349 5.31 1.93 2.31
CA LEU A 349 5.37 2.81 1.14
C LEU A 349 4.01 3.43 0.86
N SER A 350 4.04 4.59 0.23
CA SER A 350 2.88 5.27 -0.33
C SER A 350 3.24 5.86 -1.69
N SER A 351 2.25 5.97 -2.57
CA SER A 351 2.43 6.66 -3.85
C SER A 351 1.93 8.09 -3.77
N PHE A 352 2.59 8.99 -4.47
CA PHE A 352 2.18 10.39 -4.58
C PHE A 352 2.26 10.85 -6.04
N ARG A 353 1.75 12.05 -6.31
CA ARG A 353 1.79 12.65 -7.64
C ARG A 353 2.73 13.84 -7.65
N VAL A 354 3.48 13.95 -8.73
CA VAL A 354 4.35 15.09 -9.01
C VAL A 354 3.76 15.84 -10.20
N THR A 355 3.44 17.11 -10.02
CA THR A 355 2.91 17.94 -11.08
C THR A 355 4.03 18.43 -12.00
N THR A 356 3.88 18.20 -13.28
CA THR A 356 4.86 18.61 -14.32
C THR A 356 4.19 19.37 -15.44
N ALA A 357 4.99 20.01 -16.28
CA ALA A 357 4.47 20.65 -17.51
C ALA A 357 3.84 19.65 -18.50
N GLY A 358 4.16 18.35 -18.36
CA GLY A 358 3.63 17.25 -19.19
C GLY A 358 2.44 16.51 -18.58
N GLY A 359 2.03 16.87 -17.36
CA GLY A 359 0.99 16.19 -16.60
C GLY A 359 1.46 15.73 -15.23
N GLU A 360 0.69 14.85 -14.61
CA GLU A 360 1.03 14.24 -13.31
C GLU A 360 1.80 12.93 -13.52
N GLU A 361 2.92 12.80 -12.83
CA GLU A 361 3.76 11.60 -12.84
C GLU A 361 3.78 10.94 -11.45
N PRO A 362 3.84 9.60 -11.36
CA PRO A 362 3.88 8.93 -10.08
C PRO A 362 5.23 9.08 -9.38
N GLY A 363 5.19 9.25 -8.07
CA GLY A 363 6.32 9.13 -7.15
C GLY A 363 6.02 8.08 -6.09
N LEU A 364 7.07 7.55 -5.45
CA LEU A 364 6.97 6.63 -4.32
C LEU A 364 7.73 7.19 -3.13
N ALA A 365 7.09 7.20 -1.97
CA ALA A 365 7.68 7.56 -0.69
C ALA A 365 7.76 6.31 0.20
N ILE A 366 8.94 6.03 0.76
CA ILE A 366 9.22 4.83 1.54
C ILE A 366 9.68 5.22 2.93
N ALA A 367 8.99 4.74 3.95
CA ALA A 367 9.40 4.87 5.33
C ALA A 367 10.53 3.86 5.64
N ASP A 368 11.75 4.35 5.78
CA ASP A 368 12.93 3.54 6.08
C ASP A 368 13.15 3.46 7.60
N ASN A 369 12.58 2.43 8.21
CA ASN A 369 12.53 2.23 9.65
C ASN A 369 13.93 2.20 10.31
N GLY A 370 14.87 1.51 9.68
CA GLY A 370 16.22 1.35 10.23
C GLY A 370 17.08 2.60 10.13
N SER A 371 16.84 3.49 9.18
CA SER A 371 17.62 4.74 9.00
C SER A 371 16.94 5.98 9.57
N GLY A 372 15.66 5.92 9.97
CA GLY A 372 14.91 7.08 10.43
C GLY A 372 14.76 8.13 9.33
N SER A 373 14.39 7.71 8.14
CA SER A 373 14.25 8.57 6.97
C SER A 373 13.08 8.17 6.09
N VAL A 374 12.70 9.05 5.17
CA VAL A 374 11.81 8.75 4.06
C VAL A 374 12.62 8.82 2.77
N SER A 375 12.68 7.72 2.00
CA SER A 375 13.27 7.67 0.66
C SER A 375 12.22 8.02 -0.39
N ILE A 376 12.62 8.85 -1.36
CA ILE A 376 11.78 9.28 -2.48
C ILE A 376 12.31 8.68 -3.78
N PHE A 377 11.41 8.06 -4.52
CA PHE A 377 11.65 7.59 -5.88
C PHE A 377 10.73 8.33 -6.83
N LEU A 378 11.30 8.84 -7.93
CA LEU A 378 10.54 9.56 -8.95
C LEU A 378 10.55 8.79 -10.26
N HIS A 379 9.46 8.92 -11.01
CA HIS A 379 9.33 8.34 -12.34
C HIS A 379 10.34 8.95 -13.32
N ARG A 380 10.90 8.15 -14.23
CA ARG A 380 11.95 8.60 -15.16
C ARG A 380 11.48 9.60 -16.20
N GLY A 381 10.18 9.69 -16.45
CA GLY A 381 9.57 10.76 -17.23
C GLY A 381 9.99 12.15 -16.73
N LEU A 382 10.15 12.30 -15.41
CA LEU A 382 10.59 13.54 -14.75
C LEU A 382 12.06 13.92 -15.05
N LYS A 383 12.95 12.96 -15.33
CA LYS A 383 14.35 13.26 -15.66
C LYS A 383 14.54 14.07 -16.94
N SER A 384 13.65 13.93 -17.90
CA SER A 384 13.72 14.67 -19.17
C SER A 384 13.42 16.17 -18.97
N LEU A 385 12.61 16.51 -17.98
CA LEU A 385 12.17 17.88 -17.68
C LEU A 385 13.21 18.65 -16.86
N ALA A 386 13.85 18.01 -15.88
CA ALA A 386 14.90 18.64 -15.06
C ALA A 386 16.12 19.07 -15.90
N ARG A 387 16.44 18.35 -16.99
CA ARG A 387 17.53 18.72 -17.90
C ARG A 387 17.17 19.86 -18.87
N SER A 388 15.90 20.11 -19.13
CA SER A 388 15.46 21.23 -19.98
C SER A 388 15.49 22.58 -19.22
N ASN A 389 15.21 22.57 -17.91
CA ASN A 389 15.22 23.77 -17.06
C ASN A 389 16.62 24.23 -16.61
N SER A 390 17.64 23.37 -16.74
CA SER A 390 19.03 23.74 -16.41
C SER A 390 19.79 24.35 -17.58
N LYS A 391 19.15 24.56 -18.73
CA LYS A 391 19.72 25.16 -19.94
C LYS A 391 19.05 26.49 -20.35
N GLY A 392 18.24 27.09 -19.47
CA GLY A 392 17.62 28.39 -19.66
C GLY A 392 18.34 29.50 -18.87
#